data_546419287dfe5b892e752d748ee20c8f
#
_entry.id   546419287dfe5b892e752d748ee20c8f
#
_cell.length_a   1.000
_cell.length_b   1.000
_cell.length_c   1.000
_cell.angle_alpha   90.00
_cell.angle_beta   90.00
_cell.angle_gamma   90.00
#
_symmetry.space_group_name_H-M   'P 1'
#
loop_
_entity.id
_entity.type
_entity.pdbx_description
1 polymer ?
#
loop_
_entity_poly.entity_id
_entity_poly.type
_entity_poly.pdbx_seq_one_letter_code
_entity_poly.pdbx_strand_id
1 'polypeptide(L)'
;HPTFANRVICNYELLQEEITLDRLRRHVLENMQLREKSGAKILITFIKKQTAYDFFHRMKEALGEQSEWQLKLLTGDDSIYERESILKPIRENVWKKVILISTQIVEAGVDIDMDIGYKDISKLDSEEMFLGRIARSGIKNGIPGIVYFFNFDQADKIYRDDYRMEKSLTLGNEEMRTVLKEKRFQTYYEQVMHYLKEMKNRETSEDGLEYFFSES
;
A
#
# COMPACT_ATOMS: atom_id res chain seq x y z
N HIS A 1 -3.49 2.55 -21.83
CA HIS A 1 -3.81 1.34 -22.58
C HIS A 1 -4.97 0.64 -21.87
N PRO A 2 -6.09 0.29 -22.52
CA PRO A 2 -7.28 -0.31 -21.88
C PRO A 2 -7.00 -1.60 -21.10
N THR A 3 -5.92 -2.30 -21.40
CA THR A 3 -5.52 -3.57 -20.79
C THR A 3 -5.04 -3.44 -19.34
N PHE A 4 -4.71 -2.25 -18.85
CA PHE A 4 -4.22 -2.06 -17.48
C PHE A 4 -5.33 -1.84 -16.45
N ALA A 5 -6.47 -1.24 -16.85
CA ALA A 5 -7.53 -0.86 -15.93
C ALA A 5 -8.29 -2.05 -15.32
N ASN A 6 -8.29 -3.20 -15.99
CA ASN A 6 -9.08 -4.37 -15.57
C ASN A 6 -8.26 -5.50 -14.95
N ARG A 7 -6.93 -5.36 -14.82
CA ARG A 7 -6.08 -6.43 -14.28
C ARG A 7 -6.12 -6.54 -12.76
N VAL A 8 -6.47 -5.46 -12.06
CA VAL A 8 -6.53 -5.39 -10.60
C VAL A 8 -7.87 -4.81 -10.15
N ILE A 9 -8.52 -5.48 -9.22
CA ILE A 9 -9.73 -5.01 -8.54
C ILE A 9 -9.30 -4.32 -7.25
N CYS A 10 -9.66 -3.04 -7.08
CA CYS A 10 -9.46 -2.30 -5.85
C CYS A 10 -10.68 -2.48 -4.94
N ASN A 11 -10.46 -2.99 -3.74
CA ASN A 11 -11.48 -3.17 -2.72
C ASN A 11 -11.23 -2.23 -1.54
N TYR A 12 -12.26 -1.51 -1.10
CA TYR A 12 -12.20 -0.48 -0.06
C TYR A 12 -13.02 -0.83 1.18
N GLU A 13 -13.48 -2.09 1.32
CA GLU A 13 -14.32 -2.50 2.46
C GLU A 13 -13.61 -2.35 3.81
N LEU A 14 -12.29 -2.58 3.84
CA LEU A 14 -11.47 -2.45 5.05
C LEU A 14 -11.14 -0.99 5.42
N LEU A 15 -11.51 -0.02 4.57
CA LEU A 15 -11.42 1.42 4.86
C LEU A 15 -12.66 1.99 5.55
N GLN A 16 -13.78 1.26 5.55
CA GLN A 16 -15.07 1.78 6.04
C GLN A 16 -15.15 1.81 7.56
N GLU A 17 -14.32 1.05 8.25
CA GLU A 17 -14.31 0.94 9.70
C GLU A 17 -12.87 0.99 10.22
N GLU A 18 -12.72 1.32 11.51
CA GLU A 18 -11.44 1.19 12.20
C GLU A 18 -11.00 -0.27 12.20
N ILE A 19 -9.86 -0.54 11.55
CA ILE A 19 -9.34 -1.89 11.42
C ILE A 19 -8.40 -2.23 12.58
N THR A 20 -8.49 -3.47 13.08
CA THR A 20 -7.53 -4.05 14.01
C THR A 20 -6.64 -5.07 13.31
N LEU A 21 -5.44 -5.32 13.84
CA LEU A 21 -4.55 -6.36 13.29
C LEU A 21 -5.20 -7.76 13.31
N ASP A 22 -6.05 -8.05 14.29
CA ASP A 22 -6.77 -9.33 14.35
C ASP A 22 -7.86 -9.44 13.28
N ARG A 23 -8.55 -8.37 12.96
CA ARG A 23 -9.51 -8.34 11.84
C ARG A 23 -8.78 -8.52 10.51
N LEU A 24 -7.69 -7.78 10.31
CA LEU A 24 -6.86 -7.92 9.12
C LEU A 24 -6.33 -9.34 8.97
N ARG A 25 -5.81 -9.94 10.05
CA ARG A 25 -5.33 -11.32 10.07
C ARG A 25 -6.43 -12.31 9.64
N ARG A 26 -7.62 -12.22 10.22
CA ARG A 26 -8.75 -13.09 9.84
C ARG A 26 -9.07 -12.99 8.37
N HIS A 27 -9.16 -11.77 7.85
CA HIS A 27 -9.43 -11.52 6.44
C HIS A 27 -8.34 -12.11 5.51
N VAL A 28 -7.06 -12.00 5.89
CA VAL A 28 -5.95 -12.64 5.16
C VAL A 28 -6.09 -14.16 5.18
N LEU A 29 -6.37 -14.76 6.33
CA LEU A 29 -6.55 -16.21 6.47
C LEU A 29 -7.73 -16.74 5.64
N GLU A 30 -8.84 -16.02 5.58
CA GLU A 30 -9.99 -16.34 4.73
C GLU A 30 -9.60 -16.36 3.24
N ASN A 31 -8.87 -15.34 2.76
CA ASN A 31 -8.36 -15.32 1.40
C ASN A 31 -7.37 -16.45 1.10
N MET A 32 -6.55 -16.83 2.09
CA MET A 32 -5.66 -17.99 1.95
C MET A 32 -6.45 -19.31 1.78
N GLN A 33 -7.51 -19.51 2.58
CA GLN A 33 -8.38 -20.69 2.48
C GLN A 33 -9.04 -20.79 1.10
N LEU A 34 -9.54 -19.66 0.55
CA LEU A 34 -10.12 -19.61 -0.79
C LEU A 34 -9.11 -19.99 -1.89
N ARG A 35 -7.80 -19.82 -1.63
CA ARG A 35 -6.71 -20.10 -2.56
C ARG A 35 -5.89 -21.33 -2.18
N GLU A 36 -6.36 -22.15 -1.24
CA GLU A 36 -5.60 -23.30 -0.71
C GLU A 36 -5.16 -24.26 -1.83
N LYS A 37 -6.04 -24.57 -2.79
CA LYS A 37 -5.74 -25.50 -3.88
C LYS A 37 -4.88 -24.88 -4.98
N SER A 38 -5.10 -23.63 -5.34
CA SER A 38 -4.39 -22.94 -6.44
C SER A 38 -3.06 -22.35 -6.01
N GLY A 39 -2.89 -22.11 -4.72
CA GLY A 39 -1.87 -21.22 -4.18
C GLY A 39 -2.17 -19.76 -4.49
N ALA A 40 -1.48 -18.87 -3.82
CA ALA A 40 -1.46 -17.44 -4.11
C ALA A 40 -0.21 -16.80 -3.53
N LYS A 41 0.21 -15.68 -4.15
CA LYS A 41 1.23 -14.78 -3.64
C LYS A 41 0.55 -13.56 -3.06
N ILE A 42 0.65 -13.38 -1.74
CA ILE A 42 -0.02 -12.30 -0.99
C ILE A 42 1.03 -11.30 -0.53
N LEU A 43 0.83 -10.02 -0.85
CA LEU A 43 1.67 -8.91 -0.39
C LEU A 43 0.88 -8.06 0.59
N ILE A 44 1.46 -7.80 1.77
CA ILE A 44 0.85 -6.96 2.80
C ILE A 44 1.86 -5.87 3.16
N THR A 45 1.48 -4.59 3.02
CA THR A 45 2.37 -3.48 3.37
C THR A 45 1.78 -2.59 4.46
N PHE A 46 2.65 -2.26 5.40
CA PHE A 46 2.40 -1.31 6.49
C PHE A 46 3.29 -0.07 6.34
N ILE A 47 2.90 1.03 7.00
CA ILE A 47 3.72 2.24 7.04
C ILE A 47 4.83 2.09 8.08
N LYS A 48 4.47 1.61 9.29
CA LYS A 48 5.42 1.42 10.39
C LYS A 48 6.05 0.04 10.35
N LYS A 49 7.36 0.02 10.51
CA LYS A 49 8.13 -1.22 10.64
C LYS A 49 7.65 -2.06 11.83
N GLN A 50 7.39 -1.44 12.98
CA GLN A 50 6.90 -2.14 14.16
C GLN A 50 5.59 -2.86 13.89
N THR A 51 4.65 -2.23 13.19
CA THR A 51 3.37 -2.85 12.81
C THR A 51 3.59 -4.07 11.90
N ALA A 52 4.50 -3.96 10.94
CA ALA A 52 4.87 -5.10 10.08
C ALA A 52 5.42 -6.28 10.89
N TYR A 53 6.29 -6.04 11.89
CA TYR A 53 6.79 -7.06 12.81
C TYR A 53 5.68 -7.67 13.65
N ASP A 54 4.83 -6.86 14.26
CA ASP A 54 3.73 -7.34 15.12
C ASP A 54 2.75 -8.21 14.31
N PHE A 55 2.43 -7.79 13.10
CA PHE A 55 1.57 -8.56 12.21
C PHE A 55 2.21 -9.86 11.74
N PHE A 56 3.52 -9.83 11.44
CA PHE A 56 4.28 -11.03 11.10
C PHE A 56 4.22 -12.09 12.21
N HIS A 57 4.43 -11.69 13.46
CA HIS A 57 4.35 -12.60 14.60
C HIS A 57 2.95 -13.20 14.76
N ARG A 58 1.89 -12.38 14.64
CA ARG A 58 0.49 -12.87 14.70
C ARG A 58 0.17 -13.85 13.57
N MET A 59 0.69 -13.61 12.38
CA MET A 59 0.53 -14.53 11.25
C MET A 59 1.31 -15.83 11.48
N LYS A 60 2.53 -15.75 11.99
CA LYS A 60 3.35 -16.93 12.31
C LYS A 60 2.67 -17.85 13.33
N GLU A 61 2.11 -17.28 14.38
CA GLU A 61 1.33 -18.02 15.38
C GLU A 61 0.09 -18.70 14.77
N ALA A 62 -0.64 -17.97 13.90
CA ALA A 62 -1.85 -18.48 13.27
C ALA A 62 -1.59 -19.59 12.25
N LEU A 63 -0.48 -19.54 11.54
CA LEU A 63 -0.11 -20.54 10.53
C LEU A 63 0.45 -21.82 11.15
N GLY A 64 1.14 -21.73 12.30
CA GLY A 64 1.85 -22.85 12.91
C GLY A 64 3.06 -23.33 12.07
N GLU A 65 3.77 -24.32 12.61
CA GLU A 65 5.03 -24.80 12.02
C GLU A 65 4.83 -25.68 10.78
N GLN A 66 3.67 -26.29 10.60
CA GLN A 66 3.38 -27.24 9.52
C GLN A 66 2.72 -26.59 8.29
N SER A 67 2.66 -25.26 8.26
CA SER A 67 2.03 -24.55 7.13
C SER A 67 2.82 -24.73 5.84
N GLU A 68 2.13 -25.02 4.74
CA GLU A 68 2.69 -24.99 3.39
C GLU A 68 2.95 -23.56 2.87
N TRP A 69 2.44 -22.55 3.55
CA TRP A 69 2.62 -21.16 3.18
C TRP A 69 3.97 -20.62 3.68
N GLN A 70 4.72 -20.06 2.77
CA GLN A 70 5.95 -19.34 3.11
C GLN A 70 5.60 -17.97 3.68
N LEU A 71 5.85 -17.74 4.96
CA LEU A 71 5.68 -16.43 5.59
C LEU A 71 7.04 -15.71 5.60
N LYS A 72 7.10 -14.52 5.01
CA LYS A 72 8.32 -13.71 4.91
C LYS A 72 8.05 -12.28 5.35
N LEU A 73 9.07 -11.67 5.94
CA LEU A 73 9.09 -10.27 6.33
C LEU A 73 10.22 -9.57 5.59
N LEU A 74 9.95 -8.39 5.02
CA LEU A 74 10.93 -7.58 4.30
C LEU A 74 10.79 -6.12 4.71
N THR A 75 11.84 -5.55 5.29
CA THR A 75 11.86 -4.17 5.77
C THR A 75 13.05 -3.38 5.22
N GLY A 76 13.12 -2.09 5.56
CA GLY A 76 14.23 -1.23 5.19
C GLY A 76 15.58 -1.64 5.77
N ASP A 77 15.58 -2.43 6.85
CA ASP A 77 16.81 -2.85 7.54
C ASP A 77 17.48 -4.05 6.87
N ASP A 78 16.76 -4.78 6.03
CA ASP A 78 17.30 -5.98 5.39
C ASP A 78 18.39 -5.61 4.38
N SER A 79 19.49 -6.34 4.42
CA SER A 79 20.58 -6.22 3.46
C SER A 79 20.12 -6.61 2.04
N ILE A 80 20.88 -6.22 1.03
CA ILE A 80 20.60 -6.61 -0.37
C ILE A 80 20.56 -8.13 -0.51
N TYR A 81 21.42 -8.85 0.19
CA TYR A 81 21.45 -10.31 0.13
C TYR A 81 20.18 -10.94 0.74
N GLU A 82 19.74 -10.46 1.91
CA GLU A 82 18.50 -10.91 2.56
C GLU A 82 17.28 -10.63 1.69
N ARG A 83 17.20 -9.43 1.10
CA ARG A 83 16.13 -9.07 0.15
C ARG A 83 16.09 -10.02 -1.02
N GLU A 84 17.23 -10.30 -1.67
CA GLU A 84 17.30 -11.21 -2.81
C GLU A 84 16.95 -12.65 -2.42
N SER A 85 17.30 -13.11 -1.24
CA SER A 85 16.92 -14.44 -0.74
C SER A 85 15.40 -14.63 -0.63
N ILE A 86 14.66 -13.55 -0.39
CA ILE A 86 13.19 -13.53 -0.32
C ILE A 86 12.58 -13.29 -1.71
N LEU A 87 13.08 -12.30 -2.44
CA LEU A 87 12.46 -11.86 -3.68
C LEU A 87 12.71 -12.80 -4.86
N LYS A 88 13.89 -13.43 -4.93
CA LYS A 88 14.23 -14.34 -6.01
C LYS A 88 13.28 -15.55 -6.11
N PRO A 89 12.98 -16.31 -5.04
CA PRO A 89 12.03 -17.41 -5.10
C PRO A 89 10.60 -16.98 -5.49
N ILE A 90 10.20 -15.73 -5.16
CA ILE A 90 8.90 -15.18 -5.58
C ILE A 90 8.91 -14.89 -7.08
N ARG A 91 9.97 -14.26 -7.62
CA ARG A 91 10.13 -13.97 -9.04
C ARG A 91 10.19 -15.23 -9.90
N GLU A 92 10.97 -16.21 -9.46
CA GLU A 92 11.15 -17.48 -10.16
C GLU A 92 9.98 -18.46 -9.96
N ASN A 93 8.93 -18.03 -9.25
CA ASN A 93 7.73 -18.82 -8.97
C ASN A 93 8.02 -20.15 -8.25
N VAL A 94 9.09 -20.20 -7.46
CA VAL A 94 9.43 -21.35 -6.61
C VAL A 94 8.39 -21.48 -5.49
N TRP A 95 8.03 -20.34 -4.85
CA TRP A 95 6.98 -20.31 -3.84
C TRP A 95 5.64 -19.97 -4.48
N LYS A 96 4.74 -20.96 -4.53
CA LYS A 96 3.38 -20.80 -5.03
C LYS A 96 2.39 -20.33 -3.96
N LYS A 97 2.71 -20.59 -2.70
CA LYS A 97 1.97 -20.17 -1.51
C LYS A 97 2.90 -19.30 -0.66
N VAL A 98 2.78 -17.98 -0.75
CA VAL A 98 3.65 -17.06 -0.02
C VAL A 98 2.88 -15.85 0.49
N ILE A 99 3.19 -15.44 1.71
CA ILE A 99 2.76 -14.19 2.31
C ILE A 99 4.03 -13.38 2.56
N LEU A 100 4.15 -12.26 1.86
CA LEU A 100 5.20 -11.28 2.06
C LEU A 100 4.63 -10.10 2.83
N ILE A 101 5.05 -9.93 4.07
CA ILE A 101 4.75 -8.76 4.88
C ILE A 101 5.92 -7.79 4.72
N SER A 102 5.64 -6.52 4.47
CA SER A 102 6.68 -5.55 4.18
C SER A 102 6.28 -4.14 4.63
N THR A 103 7.23 -3.24 4.56
CA THR A 103 7.00 -1.79 4.55
C THR A 103 6.99 -1.28 3.10
N GLN A 104 6.92 0.04 2.91
CA GLN A 104 6.91 0.68 1.59
C GLN A 104 8.12 0.37 0.69
N ILE A 105 9.11 -0.34 1.20
CA ILE A 105 10.32 -0.70 0.44
C ILE A 105 10.03 -1.49 -0.84
N VAL A 106 8.91 -2.22 -0.89
CA VAL A 106 8.52 -3.01 -2.07
C VAL A 106 7.86 -2.17 -3.16
N GLU A 107 7.52 -0.92 -2.88
CA GLU A 107 6.83 -0.03 -3.82
C GLU A 107 7.78 0.47 -4.91
N ALA A 108 9.04 0.73 -4.59
CA ALA A 108 10.05 1.21 -5.53
C ALA A 108 11.16 0.18 -5.78
N GLY A 109 11.51 -0.03 -7.03
CA GLY A 109 12.69 -0.82 -7.42
C GLY A 109 12.61 -2.32 -7.22
N VAL A 110 11.49 -2.86 -6.72
CA VAL A 110 11.30 -4.30 -6.50
C VAL A 110 10.48 -4.89 -7.65
N ASP A 111 11.03 -5.92 -8.30
CA ASP A 111 10.37 -6.64 -9.39
C ASP A 111 9.71 -7.91 -8.87
N ILE A 112 8.43 -7.83 -8.49
CA ILE A 112 7.61 -8.95 -8.05
C ILE A 112 6.24 -8.91 -8.72
N ASP A 113 5.61 -10.08 -8.82
CA ASP A 113 4.27 -10.25 -9.36
C ASP A 113 3.42 -11.04 -8.36
N MET A 114 2.56 -10.33 -7.64
CA MET A 114 1.72 -10.86 -6.57
C MET A 114 0.27 -10.98 -7.05
N ASP A 115 -0.51 -11.86 -6.43
CA ASP A 115 -1.90 -12.11 -6.81
C ASP A 115 -2.89 -11.31 -5.97
N ILE A 116 -2.58 -11.12 -4.68
CA ILE A 116 -3.42 -10.40 -3.72
C ILE A 116 -2.56 -9.37 -3.00
N GLY A 117 -3.06 -8.16 -2.85
CA GLY A 117 -2.43 -7.08 -2.11
C GLY A 117 -3.28 -6.62 -0.93
N TYR A 118 -2.61 -6.26 0.16
CA TYR A 118 -3.16 -5.54 1.29
C TYR A 118 -2.29 -4.30 1.53
N LYS A 119 -2.87 -3.12 1.41
CA LYS A 119 -2.14 -1.86 1.47
C LYS A 119 -2.68 -0.96 2.57
N ASP A 120 -1.84 -0.68 3.56
CA ASP A 120 -2.07 0.42 4.50
C ASP A 120 -1.94 1.74 3.74
N ILE A 121 -3.03 2.52 3.68
CA ILE A 121 -3.10 3.69 2.79
C ILE A 121 -2.13 4.79 3.21
N SER A 122 -1.61 5.49 2.21
CA SER A 122 -0.73 6.63 2.36
C SER A 122 -0.97 7.66 1.25
N LYS A 123 0.06 8.01 0.50
CA LYS A 123 -0.04 8.93 -0.65
C LYS A 123 -0.54 8.20 -1.89
N LEU A 124 -1.30 8.88 -2.73
CA LEU A 124 -1.90 8.28 -3.92
C LEU A 124 -0.87 7.71 -4.91
N ASP A 125 0.29 8.34 -5.04
CA ASP A 125 1.41 7.85 -5.85
C ASP A 125 2.02 6.54 -5.29
N SER A 126 2.07 6.39 -3.97
CA SER A 126 2.46 5.15 -3.29
C SER A 126 1.47 4.01 -3.59
N GLU A 127 0.16 4.30 -3.58
CA GLU A 127 -0.86 3.32 -3.94
C GLU A 127 -0.71 2.85 -5.39
N GLU A 128 -0.40 3.74 -6.32
CA GLU A 128 -0.16 3.36 -7.71
C GLU A 128 1.07 2.44 -7.85
N MET A 129 2.16 2.79 -7.18
CA MET A 129 3.37 1.96 -7.19
C MET A 129 3.10 0.55 -6.63
N PHE A 130 2.29 0.46 -5.56
CA PHE A 130 1.87 -0.81 -4.99
C PHE A 130 1.01 -1.63 -5.97
N LEU A 131 0.02 -1.00 -6.62
CA LEU A 131 -0.79 -1.66 -7.66
C LEU A 131 0.07 -2.22 -8.80
N GLY A 132 1.20 -1.58 -9.08
CA GLY A 132 2.19 -2.06 -10.04
C GLY A 132 2.84 -3.39 -9.69
N ARG A 133 2.69 -3.90 -8.45
CA ARG A 133 3.20 -5.18 -7.96
C ARG A 133 2.16 -6.30 -8.02
N ILE A 134 0.89 -5.95 -8.26
CA ILE A 134 -0.22 -6.91 -8.26
C ILE A 134 -0.65 -7.21 -9.70
N ALA A 135 -0.79 -8.49 -10.02
CA ALA A 135 -1.09 -9.01 -11.35
C ALA A 135 -0.25 -8.32 -12.45
N ARG A 136 1.04 -8.13 -12.17
CA ARG A 136 1.94 -7.38 -13.06
C ARG A 136 2.06 -8.03 -14.42
N SER A 137 2.13 -9.35 -14.47
CA SER A 137 2.17 -10.14 -15.71
C SER A 137 0.80 -10.25 -16.42
N GLY A 138 -0.23 -9.61 -15.87
CA GLY A 138 -1.60 -9.67 -16.39
C GLY A 138 -2.51 -10.63 -15.62
N ILE A 139 -3.69 -10.84 -16.15
CA ILE A 139 -4.71 -11.72 -15.56
C ILE A 139 -4.28 -13.18 -15.71
N LYS A 140 -4.16 -13.89 -14.58
CA LYS A 140 -3.79 -15.31 -14.55
C LYS A 140 -5.04 -16.19 -14.51
N ASN A 141 -5.17 -17.09 -15.47
CA ASN A 141 -6.32 -18.02 -15.57
C ASN A 141 -7.69 -17.33 -15.51
N GLY A 142 -7.81 -16.13 -16.08
CA GLY A 142 -9.05 -15.34 -16.04
C GLY A 142 -9.33 -14.66 -14.70
N ILE A 143 -8.43 -14.76 -13.71
CA ILE A 143 -8.61 -14.18 -12.37
C ILE A 143 -7.76 -12.90 -12.27
N PRO A 144 -8.37 -11.73 -12.12
CA PRO A 144 -7.64 -10.50 -11.86
C PRO A 144 -6.97 -10.53 -10.48
N GLY A 145 -5.93 -9.73 -10.30
CA GLY A 145 -5.42 -9.41 -8.97
C GLY A 145 -6.45 -8.64 -8.15
N ILE A 146 -6.36 -8.72 -6.85
CA ILE A 146 -7.20 -7.94 -5.95
C ILE A 146 -6.35 -7.21 -4.92
N VAL A 147 -6.70 -5.95 -4.63
CA VAL A 147 -6.06 -5.16 -3.58
C VAL A 147 -7.11 -4.68 -2.59
N TYR A 148 -6.88 -4.99 -1.33
CA TYR A 148 -7.63 -4.49 -0.18
C TYR A 148 -6.88 -3.33 0.45
N PHE A 149 -7.49 -2.14 0.44
CA PHE A 149 -6.95 -0.97 1.11
C PHE A 149 -7.50 -0.87 2.53
N PHE A 150 -6.63 -0.56 3.49
CA PHE A 150 -6.98 -0.35 4.89
C PHE A 150 -6.21 0.84 5.47
N ASN A 151 -6.60 1.33 6.64
CA ASN A 151 -5.93 2.44 7.32
C ASN A 151 -5.68 2.07 8.79
N PHE A 152 -4.50 1.50 9.08
CA PHE A 152 -4.11 1.08 10.42
C PHE A 152 -3.08 2.04 11.03
N ASP A 153 -1.97 2.29 10.35
CA ASP A 153 -0.86 3.11 10.85
C ASP A 153 -1.16 4.61 10.84
N GLN A 154 -2.24 5.02 10.17
CA GLN A 154 -2.67 6.41 10.06
C GLN A 154 -1.54 7.30 9.51
N ALA A 155 -1.21 7.10 8.24
CA ALA A 155 -0.11 7.78 7.56
C ALA A 155 -0.17 9.32 7.64
N ASP A 156 -1.37 9.89 7.70
CA ASP A 156 -1.62 11.32 7.92
C ASP A 156 -1.01 11.83 9.24
N LYS A 157 -1.04 11.03 10.29
CA LYS A 157 -0.41 11.38 11.58
C LYS A 157 1.12 11.22 11.57
N ILE A 158 1.66 10.37 10.67
CA ILE A 158 3.09 10.12 10.54
C ILE A 158 3.75 11.19 9.65
N TYR A 159 3.12 11.49 8.52
CA TYR A 159 3.60 12.43 7.52
C TYR A 159 2.86 13.77 7.60
N ARG A 160 2.81 14.37 8.81
CA ARG A 160 2.01 15.57 9.11
C ARG A 160 2.30 16.77 8.20
N ASP A 161 3.56 16.90 7.80
CA ASP A 161 4.03 18.02 6.98
C ASP A 161 3.95 17.72 5.46
N ASP A 162 3.49 16.53 5.09
CA ASP A 162 3.32 16.18 3.67
C ASP A 162 1.88 16.47 3.24
N TYR A 163 1.71 17.55 2.51
CA TYR A 163 0.40 18.01 2.00
C TYR A 163 -0.33 16.97 1.15
N ARG A 164 0.37 15.98 0.59
CA ARG A 164 -0.25 14.85 -0.14
C ARG A 164 -1.04 13.92 0.78
N MET A 165 -0.88 14.08 2.10
CA MET A 165 -1.66 13.38 3.12
C MET A 165 -2.96 14.08 3.49
N GLU A 166 -3.25 15.24 2.89
CA GLU A 166 -4.57 15.86 3.04
C GLU A 166 -5.67 14.87 2.63
N LYS A 167 -6.72 14.79 3.45
CA LYS A 167 -7.79 13.81 3.27
C LYS A 167 -8.41 13.84 1.88
N SER A 168 -8.49 15.04 1.28
CA SER A 168 -8.99 15.26 -0.08
C SER A 168 -8.10 14.64 -1.17
N LEU A 169 -6.82 14.38 -0.89
CA LEU A 169 -5.82 13.85 -1.83
C LEU A 169 -5.46 12.38 -1.57
N THR A 170 -6.14 11.72 -0.63
CA THR A 170 -5.92 10.31 -0.29
C THR A 170 -7.12 9.44 -0.69
N LEU A 171 -6.99 8.11 -0.55
CA LEU A 171 -8.11 7.16 -0.80
C LEU A 171 -9.29 7.30 0.18
N GLY A 172 -9.18 8.18 1.18
CA GLY A 172 -10.33 8.65 1.96
C GLY A 172 -11.37 9.39 1.12
N ASN A 173 -10.96 9.96 -0.02
CA ASN A 173 -11.81 10.66 -0.99
C ASN A 173 -12.18 9.73 -2.17
N GLU A 174 -13.46 9.65 -2.52
CA GLU A 174 -13.94 8.84 -3.65
C GLU A 174 -13.42 9.31 -5.00
N GLU A 175 -13.20 10.62 -5.18
CA GLU A 175 -12.59 11.16 -6.39
C GLU A 175 -11.18 10.57 -6.59
N MET A 176 -10.37 10.49 -5.53
CA MET A 176 -9.03 9.90 -5.58
C MET A 176 -9.06 8.40 -5.87
N ARG A 177 -10.08 7.68 -5.42
CA ARG A 177 -10.31 6.28 -5.82
C ARG A 177 -10.56 6.17 -7.33
N THR A 178 -11.32 7.11 -7.90
CA THR A 178 -11.57 7.19 -9.34
C THR A 178 -10.28 7.54 -10.10
N VAL A 179 -9.51 8.51 -9.63
CA VAL A 179 -8.19 8.87 -10.20
C VAL A 179 -7.27 7.66 -10.24
N LEU A 180 -7.16 6.90 -9.15
CA LEU A 180 -6.34 5.69 -9.07
C LEU A 180 -6.80 4.62 -10.05
N LYS A 181 -8.12 4.37 -10.12
CA LYS A 181 -8.73 3.36 -11.01
C LYS A 181 -8.52 3.70 -12.48
N GLU A 182 -8.72 4.96 -12.86
CA GLU A 182 -8.66 5.42 -14.25
C GLU A 182 -7.25 5.87 -14.68
N LYS A 183 -6.31 5.89 -13.75
CA LYS A 183 -4.92 6.34 -13.97
C LYS A 183 -4.83 7.81 -14.42
N ARG A 184 -5.78 8.64 -13.99
CA ARG A 184 -5.83 10.09 -14.33
C ARG A 184 -5.01 10.94 -13.36
N PHE A 185 -3.75 10.57 -13.15
CA PHE A 185 -2.86 11.23 -12.18
C PHE A 185 -2.56 12.70 -12.52
N GLN A 186 -2.77 13.14 -13.75
CA GLN A 186 -2.61 14.55 -14.10
C GLN A 186 -3.53 15.43 -13.25
N THR A 187 -4.81 15.05 -13.09
CA THR A 187 -5.78 15.76 -12.24
C THR A 187 -5.31 15.81 -10.78
N TYR A 188 -4.77 14.71 -10.28
CA TYR A 188 -4.18 14.65 -8.93
C TYR A 188 -3.01 15.63 -8.78
N TYR A 189 -2.07 15.62 -9.71
CA TYR A 189 -0.92 16.55 -9.66
C TYR A 189 -1.32 18.01 -9.80
N GLU A 190 -2.34 18.33 -10.59
CA GLU A 190 -2.89 19.68 -10.69
C GLU A 190 -3.49 20.15 -9.36
N GLN A 191 -4.23 19.30 -8.66
CA GLN A 191 -4.76 19.59 -7.31
C GLN A 191 -3.63 19.77 -6.28
N VAL A 192 -2.64 18.89 -6.31
CA VAL A 192 -1.44 19.00 -5.48
C VAL A 192 -0.72 20.33 -5.70
N MET A 193 -0.51 20.73 -6.96
CA MET A 193 0.15 21.99 -7.30
C MET A 193 -0.69 23.20 -6.91
N HIS A 194 -2.01 23.12 -7.02
CA HIS A 194 -2.92 24.19 -6.57
C HIS A 194 -2.80 24.38 -5.05
N TYR A 195 -2.86 23.30 -4.29
CA TYR A 195 -2.72 23.30 -2.83
C TYR A 195 -1.38 23.92 -2.38
N LEU A 196 -0.27 23.56 -3.04
CA LEU A 196 1.06 24.14 -2.76
C LEU A 196 1.11 25.65 -3.01
N LYS A 197 0.47 26.13 -4.08
CA LYS A 197 0.42 27.57 -4.38
C LYS A 197 -0.38 28.31 -3.32
N GLU A 198 -1.50 27.77 -2.87
CA GLU A 198 -2.31 28.39 -1.81
C GLU A 198 -1.56 28.44 -0.48
N MET A 199 -0.86 27.38 -0.09
CA MET A 199 -0.05 27.35 1.14
C MET A 199 1.06 28.40 1.09
N LYS A 200 1.80 28.48 -0.02
CA LYS A 200 2.86 29.49 -0.20
C LYS A 200 2.31 30.92 -0.13
N ASN A 201 1.12 31.17 -0.67
CA ASN A 201 0.49 32.50 -0.60
C ASN A 201 0.04 32.86 0.81
N ARG A 202 -0.36 31.88 1.63
CA ARG A 202 -0.70 32.10 3.06
C ARG A 202 0.54 32.44 3.88
N GLU A 203 1.61 31.67 3.76
CA GLU A 203 2.89 31.95 4.44
C GLU A 203 3.41 33.35 4.11
N THR A 204 3.41 33.76 2.83
CA THR A 204 3.85 35.12 2.42
C THR A 204 2.93 36.22 2.94
N SER A 205 1.63 35.95 3.18
CA SER A 205 0.71 36.92 3.73
C SER A 205 0.83 37.02 5.25
N GLU A 206 1.13 35.93 5.94
CA GLU A 206 1.37 35.90 7.40
C GLU A 206 2.71 36.58 7.74
N ASP A 207 3.78 36.29 7.03
CA ASP A 207 5.08 36.97 7.17
C ASP A 207 4.96 38.48 6.87
N GLY A 208 4.14 38.87 5.90
CA GLY A 208 3.85 40.28 5.61
C GLY A 208 3.09 40.97 6.71
N LEU A 209 2.17 40.31 7.39
CA LEU A 209 1.41 40.84 8.52
C LEU A 209 2.27 40.94 9.78
N GLU A 210 3.10 39.95 10.09
CA GLU A 210 4.03 40.05 11.24
C GLU A 210 5.04 41.16 11.06
N TYR A 211 5.52 41.42 9.83
CA TYR A 211 6.41 42.55 9.57
C TYR A 211 5.72 43.91 9.79
N PHE A 212 4.44 44.04 9.44
CA PHE A 212 3.66 45.28 9.68
C PHE A 212 3.36 45.52 11.17
N PHE A 213 3.20 44.49 11.95
CA PHE A 213 2.92 44.61 13.40
C PHE A 213 4.18 44.74 14.28
N SER A 214 5.36 44.42 13.75
CA SER A 214 6.63 44.57 14.47
C SER A 214 7.22 45.99 14.40
N GLU A 215 6.73 46.87 13.52
CA GLU A 215 7.15 48.26 13.38
C GLU A 215 6.17 49.30 14.00
N SER A 216 5.15 48.87 14.73
CA SER A 216 4.22 49.71 15.47
C SER A 216 4.36 49.50 16.99
#